data_e8968fa8de6e229faf37f4d1007407e5
#
_entry.id   e8968fa8de6e229faf37f4d1007407e5
#
_cell.length_a   1.000
_cell.length_b   1.000
_cell.length_c   1.000
_cell.angle_alpha   90.00
_cell.angle_beta   90.00
_cell.angle_gamma   90.00
#
_symmetry.space_group_name_H-M   'P 1'
#
loop_
_entity.id
_entity.type
_entity.pdbx_description
1 polymer ?
#
loop_
_entity_poly.entity_id
_entity_poly.type
_entity_poly.pdbx_seq_one_letter_code
_entity_poly.pdbx_strand_id
1 'polypeptide(L)'
;RQVLTAMESMIRSGKWKVGDRIPAEAELARAFSVSHNTIREALQSLIHMGMLEARPGDGTYVMASDRFAVAVSNRLKESELPQILEARLALEKEIARLAAVKRTDEDLKELENALEDCHGRVRQGIEDDMLFHAAVARATHNPVLSELYNVVIRHVQENLEKLLQEKQYDSGAMKLHDDLLAAIRNQEADEAENIIVKIVEFDTVSIGGSCPS
;
A
#
# COMPACT_ATOMS: atom_id res chain seq x y z
N ARG A 1 -17.37 24.13 0.84
CA ARG A 1 -17.29 23.18 -0.29
C ARG A 1 -15.96 23.26 -1.02
N GLN A 2 -15.46 24.45 -1.40
CA GLN A 2 -14.16 24.61 -2.09
C GLN A 2 -12.97 24.08 -1.27
N VAL A 3 -12.92 24.35 0.03
CA VAL A 3 -11.85 23.87 0.93
C VAL A 3 -11.86 22.35 1.02
N LEU A 4 -13.03 21.72 1.18
CA LEU A 4 -13.18 20.28 1.20
C LEU A 4 -12.61 19.64 -0.08
N THR A 5 -13.02 20.12 -1.24
CA THR A 5 -12.52 19.63 -2.55
C THR A 5 -11.01 19.82 -2.69
N ALA A 6 -10.47 20.95 -2.21
CA ALA A 6 -9.03 21.20 -2.25
C ALA A 6 -8.26 20.22 -1.33
N MET A 7 -8.77 19.95 -0.12
CA MET A 7 -8.18 18.95 0.78
C MET A 7 -8.26 17.53 0.20
N GLU A 8 -9.40 17.13 -0.37
CA GLU A 8 -9.53 15.85 -1.09
C GLU A 8 -8.49 15.75 -2.23
N SER A 9 -8.28 16.83 -2.97
CA SER A 9 -7.27 16.86 -4.04
C SER A 9 -5.84 16.72 -3.50
N MET A 10 -5.52 17.32 -2.35
CA MET A 10 -4.20 17.17 -1.71
C MET A 10 -3.94 15.72 -1.27
N ILE A 11 -4.94 15.03 -0.76
CA ILE A 11 -4.83 13.61 -0.40
C ILE A 11 -4.66 12.77 -1.68
N ARG A 12 -5.54 12.94 -2.66
CA ARG A 12 -5.52 12.17 -3.90
C ARG A 12 -4.23 12.36 -4.71
N SER A 13 -3.66 13.56 -4.71
CA SER A 13 -2.39 13.85 -5.40
C SER A 13 -1.15 13.35 -4.66
N GLY A 14 -1.32 12.75 -3.46
CA GLY A 14 -0.21 12.29 -2.62
C GLY A 14 0.57 13.41 -1.93
N LYS A 15 0.08 14.67 -1.97
CA LYS A 15 0.67 15.76 -1.18
C LYS A 15 0.51 15.49 0.32
N TRP A 16 -0.59 14.89 0.73
CA TRP A 16 -0.80 14.27 2.01
C TRP A 16 -1.00 12.77 1.78
N LYS A 17 -0.01 11.99 2.14
CA LYS A 17 -0.02 10.53 1.94
C LYS A 17 -0.85 9.86 3.04
N VAL A 18 -1.33 8.66 2.77
CA VAL A 18 -1.97 7.84 3.81
C VAL A 18 -0.94 7.52 4.88
N GLY A 19 -1.34 7.72 6.16
CA GLY A 19 -0.46 7.68 7.32
C GLY A 19 0.10 9.04 7.74
N ASP A 20 0.10 10.04 6.86
CA ASP A 20 0.61 11.37 7.20
C ASP A 20 -0.31 12.07 8.22
N ARG A 21 0.31 12.76 9.14
CA ARG A 21 -0.35 13.76 9.98
C ARG A 21 -0.52 15.05 9.17
N ILE A 22 -1.75 15.53 9.05
CA ILE A 22 -2.02 16.80 8.37
C ILE A 22 -1.71 18.00 9.27
N PRO A 23 -1.49 19.19 8.69
CA PRO A 23 -1.28 20.42 9.46
C PRO A 23 -2.46 20.73 10.38
N ALA A 24 -2.18 21.41 11.50
CA ALA A 24 -3.20 21.79 12.47
C ALA A 24 -4.26 22.74 11.87
N GLU A 25 -5.48 22.75 12.45
CA GLU A 25 -6.59 23.62 11.99
C GLU A 25 -6.18 25.08 11.80
N ALA A 26 -5.36 25.61 12.71
CA ALA A 26 -4.89 27.00 12.63
C ALA A 26 -3.94 27.26 11.44
N GLU A 27 -3.11 26.28 11.10
CA GLU A 27 -2.21 26.35 9.95
C GLU A 27 -3.00 26.24 8.63
N LEU A 28 -3.96 25.32 8.60
CA LEU A 28 -4.85 25.16 7.46
C LEU A 28 -5.71 26.41 7.21
N ALA A 29 -6.25 27.02 8.28
CA ALA A 29 -7.02 28.26 8.18
C ALA A 29 -6.21 29.39 7.53
N ARG A 30 -4.94 29.52 7.93
CA ARG A 30 -4.00 30.48 7.33
C ARG A 30 -3.67 30.14 5.87
N ALA A 31 -3.34 28.87 5.60
CA ALA A 31 -2.94 28.41 4.26
C ALA A 31 -4.06 28.56 3.24
N PHE A 32 -5.31 28.26 3.63
CA PHE A 32 -6.47 28.41 2.76
C PHE A 32 -7.13 29.80 2.80
N SER A 33 -6.65 30.70 3.69
CA SER A 33 -7.21 32.05 3.90
C SER A 33 -8.73 32.02 4.21
N VAL A 34 -9.15 31.11 5.10
CA VAL A 34 -10.54 30.93 5.52
C VAL A 34 -10.67 30.92 7.04
N SER A 35 -11.91 30.96 7.54
CA SER A 35 -12.17 30.88 8.99
C SER A 35 -11.85 29.49 9.55
N HIS A 36 -11.53 29.42 10.84
CA HIS A 36 -11.37 28.15 11.56
C HIS A 36 -12.60 27.24 11.44
N ASN A 37 -13.81 27.83 11.48
CA ASN A 37 -15.04 27.04 11.34
C ASN A 37 -15.13 26.36 9.97
N THR A 38 -14.73 27.05 8.89
CA THR A 38 -14.71 26.48 7.54
C THR A 38 -13.75 25.28 7.44
N ILE A 39 -12.56 25.38 8.08
CA ILE A 39 -11.62 24.26 8.14
C ILE A 39 -12.21 23.11 8.97
N ARG A 40 -12.78 23.39 10.12
CA ARG A 40 -13.37 22.37 11.01
C ARG A 40 -14.49 21.60 10.31
N GLU A 41 -15.39 22.28 9.61
CA GLU A 41 -16.45 21.64 8.82
C GLU A 41 -15.88 20.75 7.70
N ALA A 42 -14.83 21.20 7.01
CA ALA A 42 -14.16 20.40 5.97
C ALA A 42 -13.49 19.15 6.57
N LEU A 43 -12.76 19.30 7.69
CA LEU A 43 -12.13 18.19 8.39
C LEU A 43 -13.17 17.19 8.91
N GLN A 44 -14.26 17.66 9.55
CA GLN A 44 -15.33 16.79 10.01
C GLN A 44 -15.97 16.02 8.85
N SER A 45 -16.14 16.65 7.70
CA SER A 45 -16.65 15.98 6.51
C SER A 45 -15.71 14.87 6.03
N LEU A 46 -14.39 15.10 6.00
CA LEU A 46 -13.38 14.10 5.62
C LEU A 46 -13.29 12.95 6.64
N ILE A 47 -13.42 13.28 7.94
CA ILE A 47 -13.47 12.28 9.01
C ILE A 47 -14.74 11.42 8.88
N HIS A 48 -15.90 12.06 8.66
CA HIS A 48 -17.14 11.32 8.45
C HIS A 48 -17.10 10.40 7.22
N MET A 49 -16.38 10.81 6.18
CA MET A 49 -16.14 9.99 4.99
C MET A 49 -15.09 8.89 5.21
N GLY A 50 -14.43 8.83 6.38
CA GLY A 50 -13.38 7.85 6.68
C GLY A 50 -12.04 8.12 6.00
N MET A 51 -11.87 9.27 5.35
CA MET A 51 -10.59 9.66 4.71
C MET A 51 -9.58 10.20 5.70
N LEU A 52 -10.04 10.77 6.81
CA LEU A 52 -9.22 11.25 7.92
C LEU A 52 -9.66 10.62 9.24
N GLU A 53 -8.73 10.55 10.20
CA GLU A 53 -8.97 10.18 11.58
C GLU A 53 -8.39 11.22 12.52
N ALA A 54 -9.19 11.71 13.47
CA ALA A 54 -8.71 12.58 14.53
C ALA A 54 -8.29 11.74 15.74
N ARG A 55 -7.04 11.90 16.18
CA ARG A 55 -6.49 11.26 17.39
C ARG A 55 -6.40 12.32 18.48
N PRO A 56 -7.20 12.22 19.55
CA PRO A 56 -7.22 13.22 20.62
C PRO A 56 -5.83 13.47 21.21
N GLY A 57 -5.43 14.73 21.27
CA GLY A 57 -4.12 15.14 21.80
C GLY A 57 -2.92 14.93 20.88
N ASP A 58 -3.11 14.26 19.76
CA ASP A 58 -2.03 13.93 18.83
C ASP A 58 -2.19 14.69 17.50
N GLY A 59 -3.28 14.53 16.80
CA GLY A 59 -3.50 15.22 15.51
C GLY A 59 -4.55 14.55 14.65
N THR A 60 -4.58 14.95 13.38
CA THR A 60 -5.47 14.34 12.37
C THR A 60 -4.62 13.67 11.29
N TYR A 61 -4.96 12.44 10.95
CA TYR A 61 -4.18 11.56 10.06
C TYR A 61 -4.98 11.18 8.83
N VAL A 62 -4.28 11.00 7.70
CA VAL A 62 -4.86 10.49 6.46
C VAL A 62 -5.01 8.97 6.56
N MET A 63 -6.23 8.46 6.39
CA MET A 63 -6.55 7.03 6.47
C MET A 63 -6.75 6.37 5.12
N ALA A 64 -7.19 7.12 4.11
CA ALA A 64 -7.45 6.60 2.77
C ALA A 64 -7.23 7.69 1.71
N SER A 65 -6.81 7.28 0.51
CA SER A 65 -6.55 8.17 -0.63
C SER A 65 -7.83 8.78 -1.19
N ASP A 66 -8.92 8.02 -1.14
CA ASP A 66 -10.25 8.43 -1.60
C ASP A 66 -11.37 7.56 -1.01
N ARG A 67 -12.60 7.78 -1.46
CA ARG A 67 -13.78 7.05 -0.97
C ARG A 67 -13.83 5.59 -1.40
N PHE A 68 -13.21 5.25 -2.54
CA PHE A 68 -13.11 3.87 -2.99
C PHE A 68 -12.19 3.08 -2.06
N ALA A 69 -11.03 3.62 -1.74
CA ALA A 69 -10.11 3.03 -0.76
C ALA A 69 -10.77 2.83 0.62
N VAL A 70 -11.60 3.79 1.07
CA VAL A 70 -12.40 3.64 2.31
C VAL A 70 -13.37 2.45 2.20
N ALA A 71 -14.11 2.35 1.10
CA ALA A 71 -15.09 1.28 0.91
C ALA A 71 -14.42 -0.11 0.90
N VAL A 72 -13.31 -0.24 0.18
CA VAL A 72 -12.52 -1.49 0.14
C VAL A 72 -11.95 -1.81 1.53
N SER A 73 -11.34 -0.84 2.22
CA SER A 73 -10.80 -1.03 3.57
C SER A 73 -11.87 -1.49 4.56
N ASN A 74 -13.06 -0.89 4.52
CA ASN A 74 -14.18 -1.32 5.38
C ASN A 74 -14.61 -2.76 5.08
N ARG A 75 -14.66 -3.15 3.81
CA ARG A 75 -14.98 -4.53 3.42
C ARG A 75 -13.93 -5.52 3.90
N LEU A 76 -12.64 -5.18 3.81
CA LEU A 76 -11.55 -6.02 4.30
C LEU A 76 -11.61 -6.22 5.81
N LYS A 77 -11.97 -5.18 6.58
CA LYS A 77 -12.15 -5.27 8.06
C LYS A 77 -13.25 -6.26 8.48
N GLU A 78 -14.23 -6.47 7.61
CA GLU A 78 -15.34 -7.41 7.83
C GLU A 78 -15.06 -8.81 7.27
N SER A 79 -13.92 -9.00 6.59
CA SER A 79 -13.54 -10.26 5.94
C SER A 79 -12.60 -11.08 6.82
N GLU A 80 -12.63 -12.39 6.64
CA GLU A 80 -11.69 -13.30 7.30
C GLU A 80 -10.34 -13.28 6.59
N LEU A 81 -9.25 -13.50 7.34
CA LEU A 81 -7.89 -13.46 6.81
C LEU A 81 -7.68 -14.36 5.57
N PRO A 82 -8.19 -15.61 5.51
CA PRO A 82 -8.05 -16.43 4.31
C PRO A 82 -8.63 -15.80 3.04
N GLN A 83 -9.79 -15.11 3.15
CA GLN A 83 -10.43 -14.42 2.02
C GLN A 83 -9.59 -13.23 1.54
N ILE A 84 -8.93 -12.54 2.47
CA ILE A 84 -8.03 -11.41 2.16
C ILE A 84 -6.77 -11.91 1.46
N LEU A 85 -6.19 -13.02 1.93
CA LEU A 85 -5.01 -13.64 1.32
C LEU A 85 -5.30 -14.19 -0.08
N GLU A 86 -6.47 -14.77 -0.31
CA GLU A 86 -6.93 -15.20 -1.63
C GLU A 86 -7.05 -14.01 -2.59
N ALA A 87 -7.67 -12.90 -2.15
CA ALA A 87 -7.76 -11.67 -2.93
C ALA A 87 -6.37 -11.05 -3.20
N ARG A 88 -5.46 -11.06 -2.22
CA ARG A 88 -4.06 -10.65 -2.38
C ARG A 88 -3.39 -11.45 -3.48
N LEU A 89 -3.44 -12.78 -3.39
CA LEU A 89 -2.82 -13.67 -4.38
C LEU A 89 -3.32 -13.40 -5.80
N ALA A 90 -4.65 -13.28 -5.97
CA ALA A 90 -5.25 -12.99 -7.27
C ALA A 90 -4.79 -11.65 -7.86
N LEU A 91 -4.68 -10.61 -7.03
CA LEU A 91 -4.18 -9.29 -7.44
C LEU A 91 -2.70 -9.34 -7.80
N GLU A 92 -1.85 -9.91 -6.93
CA GLU A 92 -0.41 -9.91 -7.13
C GLU A 92 0.01 -10.73 -8.35
N LYS A 93 -0.66 -11.84 -8.65
CA LYS A 93 -0.43 -12.62 -9.88
C LYS A 93 -0.59 -11.75 -11.13
N GLU A 94 -1.73 -11.10 -11.27
CA GLU A 94 -1.98 -10.25 -12.45
C GLU A 94 -1.11 -9.00 -12.47
N ILE A 95 -0.81 -8.43 -11.32
CA ILE A 95 0.11 -7.29 -11.19
C ILE A 95 1.50 -7.67 -11.68
N ALA A 96 2.08 -8.78 -11.23
CA ALA A 96 3.40 -9.24 -11.65
C ALA A 96 3.45 -9.50 -13.17
N ARG A 97 2.44 -10.20 -13.70
CA ARG A 97 2.31 -10.46 -15.14
C ARG A 97 2.24 -9.17 -15.96
N LEU A 98 1.41 -8.22 -15.55
CA LEU A 98 1.25 -6.93 -16.24
C LEU A 98 2.48 -6.03 -16.10
N ALA A 99 3.13 -6.04 -14.94
CA ALA A 99 4.38 -5.30 -14.74
C ALA A 99 5.47 -5.79 -15.71
N ALA A 100 5.65 -7.11 -15.85
CA ALA A 100 6.59 -7.68 -16.80
C ALA A 100 6.32 -7.24 -18.25
N VAL A 101 5.03 -7.14 -18.64
CA VAL A 101 4.65 -6.74 -20.00
C VAL A 101 4.79 -5.24 -20.25
N LYS A 102 4.47 -4.40 -19.23
CA LYS A 102 4.28 -2.96 -19.40
C LYS A 102 5.39 -2.08 -18.85
N ARG A 103 6.29 -2.64 -18.03
CA ARG A 103 7.34 -1.86 -17.37
C ARG A 103 8.16 -1.01 -18.36
N THR A 104 8.52 0.17 -17.96
CA THR A 104 9.49 1.04 -18.64
C THR A 104 10.89 0.87 -18.03
N ASP A 105 11.88 1.53 -18.61
CA ASP A 105 13.24 1.56 -18.04
C ASP A 105 13.30 2.40 -16.77
N GLU A 106 12.41 3.38 -16.61
CA GLU A 106 12.23 4.15 -15.38
C GLU A 106 11.66 3.28 -14.26
N ASP A 107 10.65 2.46 -14.55
CA ASP A 107 10.10 1.52 -13.58
C ASP A 107 11.16 0.51 -13.11
N LEU A 108 12.02 0.02 -14.00
CA LEU A 108 13.11 -0.88 -13.61
C LEU A 108 14.07 -0.23 -12.61
N LYS A 109 14.43 1.04 -12.80
CA LYS A 109 15.26 1.77 -11.84
C LYS A 109 14.58 1.93 -10.48
N GLU A 110 13.25 2.20 -10.48
CA GLU A 110 12.49 2.27 -9.22
C GLU A 110 12.45 0.91 -8.51
N LEU A 111 12.27 -0.18 -9.25
CA LEU A 111 12.28 -1.54 -8.72
C LEU A 111 13.64 -1.93 -8.15
N GLU A 112 14.73 -1.63 -8.88
CA GLU A 112 16.11 -1.87 -8.44
C GLU A 112 16.41 -1.12 -7.14
N ASN A 113 16.08 0.17 -7.08
CA ASN A 113 16.29 0.99 -5.87
C ASN A 113 15.47 0.46 -4.68
N ALA A 114 14.20 0.09 -4.89
CA ALA A 114 13.34 -0.45 -3.84
C ALA A 114 13.89 -1.79 -3.31
N LEU A 115 14.46 -2.63 -4.18
CA LEU A 115 15.05 -3.91 -3.79
C LEU A 115 16.40 -3.72 -3.09
N GLU A 116 17.23 -2.77 -3.50
CA GLU A 116 18.48 -2.40 -2.81
C GLU A 116 18.19 -1.88 -1.39
N ASP A 117 17.15 -1.07 -1.22
CA ASP A 117 16.70 -0.62 0.10
C ASP A 117 16.25 -1.79 0.99
N CYS A 118 15.58 -2.79 0.42
CA CYS A 118 15.23 -4.05 1.07
C CYS A 118 16.48 -4.82 1.56
N HIS A 119 17.51 -4.95 0.72
CA HIS A 119 18.75 -5.66 1.03
C HIS A 119 19.62 -4.93 2.06
N GLY A 120 19.61 -3.59 2.05
CA GLY A 120 20.49 -2.75 2.88
C GLY A 120 20.04 -2.57 4.33
N ARG A 121 18.76 -2.76 4.63
CA ARG A 121 18.16 -2.45 5.94
C ARG A 121 17.64 -3.70 6.65
N VAL A 122 18.54 -4.52 7.18
CA VAL A 122 18.24 -5.74 7.96
C VAL A 122 17.24 -5.52 9.14
N ARG A 123 16.79 -4.31 9.40
CA ARG A 123 15.99 -3.93 10.59
C ARG A 123 14.53 -3.50 10.33
N GLN A 124 14.09 -3.32 9.07
CA GLN A 124 12.72 -2.84 8.78
C GLN A 124 11.97 -3.73 7.77
N GLY A 125 12.35 -4.98 7.65
CA GLY A 125 11.98 -6.00 6.67
C GLY A 125 10.58 -5.92 6.02
N ILE A 126 9.52 -5.70 6.79
CA ILE A 126 8.14 -5.70 6.25
C ILE A 126 7.84 -4.41 5.46
N GLU A 127 8.30 -3.24 5.93
CA GLU A 127 8.03 -1.95 5.26
C GLU A 127 8.77 -1.86 3.92
N ASP A 128 10.02 -2.32 3.87
CA ASP A 128 10.85 -2.27 2.66
C ASP A 128 10.34 -3.27 1.61
N ASP A 129 9.91 -4.46 2.02
CA ASP A 129 9.23 -5.45 1.17
C ASP A 129 7.98 -4.87 0.50
N MET A 130 7.15 -4.17 1.26
CA MET A 130 5.97 -3.50 0.72
C MET A 130 6.29 -2.42 -0.29
N LEU A 131 7.41 -1.69 -0.13
CA LEU A 131 7.83 -0.67 -1.09
C LEU A 131 8.20 -1.28 -2.43
N PHE A 132 8.88 -2.43 -2.44
CA PHE A 132 9.19 -3.16 -3.66
C PHE A 132 7.92 -3.64 -4.37
N HIS A 133 7.03 -4.32 -3.68
CA HIS A 133 5.76 -4.79 -4.28
C HIS A 133 4.86 -3.64 -4.74
N ALA A 134 4.85 -2.52 -4.01
CA ALA A 134 4.14 -1.31 -4.46
C ALA A 134 4.76 -0.73 -5.75
N ALA A 135 6.09 -0.82 -5.92
CA ALA A 135 6.74 -0.44 -7.17
C ALA A 135 6.34 -1.39 -8.32
N VAL A 136 6.26 -2.70 -8.07
CA VAL A 136 5.74 -3.68 -9.06
C VAL A 136 4.31 -3.32 -9.48
N ALA A 137 3.44 -2.95 -8.52
CA ALA A 137 2.08 -2.54 -8.83
C ALA A 137 2.03 -1.24 -9.68
N ARG A 138 2.93 -0.28 -9.43
CA ARG A 138 3.03 0.94 -10.26
C ARG A 138 3.50 0.64 -11.68
N ALA A 139 4.43 -0.30 -11.87
CA ALA A 139 4.93 -0.72 -13.18
C ALA A 139 3.87 -1.35 -14.09
N THR A 140 2.69 -1.67 -13.57
CA THR A 140 1.52 -2.05 -14.39
C THR A 140 0.96 -0.89 -15.21
N HIS A 141 1.29 0.37 -14.88
CA HIS A 141 0.66 1.58 -15.39
C HIS A 141 -0.87 1.58 -15.32
N ASN A 142 -1.41 0.86 -14.35
CA ASN A 142 -2.85 0.79 -14.05
C ASN A 142 -3.09 1.34 -12.63
N PRO A 143 -3.51 2.62 -12.50
CA PRO A 143 -3.70 3.24 -11.19
C PRO A 143 -4.77 2.53 -10.34
N VAL A 144 -5.76 1.90 -10.97
CA VAL A 144 -6.80 1.16 -10.23
C VAL A 144 -6.22 -0.08 -9.56
N LEU A 145 -5.37 -0.85 -10.28
CA LEU A 145 -4.69 -2.01 -9.70
C LEU A 145 -3.72 -1.61 -8.58
N SER A 146 -2.93 -0.55 -8.80
CA SER A 146 -2.00 -0.05 -7.79
C SER A 146 -2.73 0.41 -6.52
N GLU A 147 -3.88 1.06 -6.68
CA GLU A 147 -4.66 1.54 -5.54
C GLU A 147 -5.33 0.39 -4.78
N LEU A 148 -5.93 -0.58 -5.49
CA LEU A 148 -6.47 -1.81 -4.89
C LEU A 148 -5.40 -2.56 -4.12
N TYR A 149 -4.24 -2.76 -4.74
CA TYR A 149 -3.11 -3.43 -4.10
C TYR A 149 -2.71 -2.74 -2.80
N ASN A 150 -2.51 -1.42 -2.83
CA ASN A 150 -2.09 -0.65 -1.65
C ASN A 150 -3.08 -0.73 -0.49
N VAL A 151 -4.39 -0.85 -0.77
CA VAL A 151 -5.40 -1.02 0.28
C VAL A 151 -5.36 -2.43 0.86
N VAL A 152 -5.26 -3.46 0.00
CA VAL A 152 -5.23 -4.88 0.43
C VAL A 152 -3.96 -5.17 1.24
N ILE A 153 -2.79 -4.78 0.73
CA ILE A 153 -1.51 -5.11 1.38
C ILE A 153 -1.36 -4.43 2.74
N ARG A 154 -1.81 -3.18 2.88
CA ARG A 154 -1.81 -2.50 4.18
C ARG A 154 -2.65 -3.26 5.21
N HIS A 155 -3.81 -3.75 4.80
CA HIS A 155 -4.68 -4.51 5.69
C HIS A 155 -4.06 -5.86 6.08
N VAL A 156 -3.38 -6.52 5.13
CA VAL A 156 -2.58 -7.72 5.41
C VAL A 156 -1.49 -7.40 6.42
N GLN A 157 -0.72 -6.32 6.22
CA GLN A 157 0.35 -5.88 7.13
C GLN A 157 -0.17 -5.62 8.55
N GLU A 158 -1.23 -4.84 8.72
CA GLU A 158 -1.82 -4.55 10.03
C GLU A 158 -2.21 -5.83 10.81
N ASN A 159 -2.59 -6.89 10.09
CA ASN A 159 -2.87 -8.20 10.69
C ASN A 159 -1.59 -9.01 10.94
N LEU A 160 -0.59 -8.90 10.04
CA LEU A 160 0.70 -9.56 10.18
C LEU A 160 1.51 -9.03 11.37
N GLU A 161 1.60 -7.73 11.54
CA GLU A 161 2.32 -7.11 12.66
C GLU A 161 1.80 -7.60 14.02
N LYS A 162 0.49 -7.87 14.10
CA LYS A 162 -0.13 -8.44 15.31
C LYS A 162 0.27 -9.89 15.56
N LEU A 163 0.61 -10.65 14.51
CA LEU A 163 0.91 -12.08 14.56
C LEU A 163 2.42 -12.39 14.60
N LEU A 164 3.25 -11.49 14.05
CA LEU A 164 4.68 -11.72 13.78
C LEU A 164 5.62 -10.95 14.72
N GLN A 165 5.27 -10.72 15.97
CA GLN A 165 6.11 -9.94 16.91
C GLN A 165 7.60 -10.33 16.98
N GLU A 166 8.09 -11.40 16.30
CA GLU A 166 9.48 -11.90 16.41
C GLU A 166 10.06 -12.61 15.15
N LYS A 167 9.57 -12.48 13.93
CA LYS A 167 10.20 -13.21 12.80
C LYS A 167 11.24 -12.37 12.05
N GLN A 168 12.47 -12.89 12.01
CA GLN A 168 13.53 -12.44 11.11
C GLN A 168 13.17 -12.77 9.64
N TYR A 169 13.42 -11.82 8.74
CA TYR A 169 13.35 -12.04 7.30
C TYR A 169 14.35 -13.15 6.90
N ASP A 170 13.85 -14.19 6.22
CA ASP A 170 14.66 -15.30 5.76
C ASP A 170 15.34 -14.98 4.44
N SER A 171 16.59 -15.41 4.27
CA SER A 171 17.36 -15.28 3.03
C SER A 171 16.69 -15.91 1.81
N GLY A 172 15.76 -16.86 2.01
CA GLY A 172 14.95 -17.47 0.96
C GLY A 172 13.94 -16.50 0.34
N ALA A 173 13.30 -15.63 1.14
CA ALA A 173 12.40 -14.62 0.66
C ALA A 173 13.10 -13.59 -0.23
N MET A 174 14.29 -13.14 0.18
CA MET A 174 15.08 -12.16 -0.58
C MET A 174 15.42 -12.65 -1.99
N LYS A 175 15.81 -13.92 -2.13
CA LYS A 175 16.10 -14.51 -3.44
C LYS A 175 14.89 -14.51 -4.37
N LEU A 176 13.69 -14.76 -3.85
CA LEU A 176 12.46 -14.71 -4.66
C LEU A 176 12.18 -13.30 -5.19
N HIS A 177 12.51 -12.25 -4.45
CA HIS A 177 12.38 -10.86 -4.93
C HIS A 177 13.40 -10.54 -6.03
N ASP A 178 14.65 -11.02 -5.91
CA ASP A 178 15.66 -10.91 -6.97
C ASP A 178 15.19 -11.63 -8.25
N ASP A 179 14.66 -12.83 -8.12
CA ASP A 179 14.14 -13.62 -9.23
C ASP A 179 12.93 -12.92 -9.89
N LEU A 180 12.02 -12.32 -9.10
CA LEU A 180 10.88 -11.55 -9.61
C LEU A 180 11.34 -10.32 -10.40
N LEU A 181 12.30 -9.56 -9.87
CA LEU A 181 12.87 -8.42 -10.58
C LEU A 181 13.51 -8.86 -11.90
N ALA A 182 14.23 -9.99 -11.92
CA ALA A 182 14.83 -10.55 -13.14
C ALA A 182 13.76 -10.93 -14.17
N ALA A 183 12.68 -11.60 -13.77
CA ALA A 183 11.58 -11.96 -14.67
C ALA A 183 10.87 -10.71 -15.23
N ILE A 184 10.62 -9.68 -14.41
CA ILE A 184 10.04 -8.41 -14.87
C ILE A 184 11.00 -7.71 -15.85
N ARG A 185 12.29 -7.67 -15.55
CA ARG A 185 13.33 -7.07 -16.44
C ARG A 185 13.33 -7.74 -17.80
N ASN A 186 13.27 -9.06 -17.83
CA ASN A 186 13.31 -9.87 -19.06
C ASN A 186 11.95 -9.92 -19.78
N GLN A 187 10.90 -9.32 -19.21
CA GLN A 187 9.52 -9.37 -19.72
C GLN A 187 8.94 -10.79 -19.80
N GLU A 188 9.33 -11.65 -18.86
CA GLU A 188 8.88 -13.04 -18.72
C GLU A 188 7.63 -13.09 -17.85
N ALA A 189 6.46 -12.77 -18.45
CA ALA A 189 5.20 -12.56 -17.73
C ALA A 189 4.73 -13.79 -16.93
N ASP A 190 4.81 -14.99 -17.54
CA ASP A 190 4.40 -16.23 -16.89
C ASP A 190 5.35 -16.60 -15.73
N GLU A 191 6.66 -16.33 -15.89
CA GLU A 191 7.63 -16.57 -14.82
C GLU A 191 7.44 -15.57 -13.67
N ALA A 192 7.18 -14.30 -13.96
CA ALA A 192 6.86 -13.30 -12.93
C ALA A 192 5.61 -13.71 -12.12
N GLU A 193 4.56 -14.23 -12.78
CA GLU A 193 3.39 -14.81 -12.12
C GLU A 193 3.76 -16.00 -11.23
N ASN A 194 4.56 -16.93 -11.72
CA ASN A 194 4.97 -18.13 -10.97
C ASN A 194 5.80 -17.76 -9.72
N ILE A 195 6.67 -16.78 -9.84
CA ILE A 195 7.52 -16.35 -8.72
C ILE A 195 6.68 -15.65 -7.65
N ILE A 196 5.76 -14.76 -8.03
CA ILE A 196 4.91 -14.06 -7.04
C ILE A 196 4.02 -15.04 -6.27
N VAL A 197 3.56 -16.11 -6.88
CA VAL A 197 2.83 -17.19 -6.17
C VAL A 197 3.70 -17.75 -5.04
N LYS A 198 4.97 -18.07 -5.33
CA LYS A 198 5.92 -18.60 -4.33
C LYS A 198 6.17 -17.61 -3.19
N ILE A 199 6.26 -16.30 -3.50
CA ILE A 199 6.43 -15.24 -2.48
C ILE A 199 5.20 -15.21 -1.56
N VAL A 200 3.99 -15.14 -2.12
CA VAL A 200 2.76 -15.08 -1.33
C VAL A 200 2.53 -16.36 -0.51
N GLU A 201 2.86 -17.52 -1.07
CA GLU A 201 2.83 -18.80 -0.35
C GLU A 201 3.81 -18.82 0.83
N PHE A 202 5.05 -18.35 0.61
CA PHE A 202 6.06 -18.25 1.66
C PHE A 202 5.61 -17.34 2.80
N ASP A 203 5.06 -16.17 2.47
CA ASP A 203 4.47 -15.25 3.44
C ASP A 203 3.32 -15.91 4.21
N THR A 204 2.39 -16.57 3.49
CA THR A 204 1.21 -17.21 4.08
C THR A 204 1.58 -18.31 5.07
N VAL A 205 2.55 -19.17 4.73
CA VAL A 205 3.06 -20.22 5.62
C VAL A 205 3.73 -19.61 6.84
N SER A 206 4.46 -18.51 6.66
CA SER A 206 5.12 -17.77 7.75
C SER A 206 4.12 -17.21 8.76
N ILE A 207 2.87 -16.96 8.36
CA ILE A 207 1.76 -16.45 9.21
C ILE A 207 1.04 -17.60 9.95
N GLY A 208 1.30 -18.87 9.61
CA GLY A 208 0.55 -20.02 10.14
C GLY A 208 -0.78 -20.27 9.41
N GLY A 209 -0.96 -19.65 8.23
CA GLY A 209 -2.09 -19.91 7.32
C GLY A 209 -1.86 -21.18 6.50
N SER A 210 -2.94 -21.91 6.20
CA SER A 210 -2.92 -22.92 5.15
C SER A 210 -3.12 -22.21 3.81
N CYS A 211 -2.24 -22.47 2.84
CA CYS A 211 -2.39 -21.97 1.48
C CYS A 211 -3.72 -22.45 0.91
N PRO A 212 -4.56 -21.60 0.28
CA PRO A 212 -5.71 -22.08 -0.48
C PRO A 212 -5.22 -22.92 -1.65
N SER A 213 -5.68 -24.17 -1.68
CA SER A 213 -5.42 -25.17 -2.74
C SER A 213 -6.05 -24.80 -4.07
#